data_0935a76b6df15dd6cc5c714cb60d6ed1
#
_entry.id   0935a76b6df15dd6cc5c714cb60d6ed1
#
_cell.length_a   1.000
_cell.length_b   1.000
_cell.length_c   1.000
_cell.angle_alpha   90.00
_cell.angle_beta   90.00
_cell.angle_gamma   90.00
#
_symmetry.space_group_name_H-M   'P 1'
#
loop_
_entity.id
_entity.type
_entity.pdbx_description
1 polymer ?
#
loop_
_entity_poly.entity_id
_entity_poly.type
_entity_poly.pdbx_seq_one_letter_code
_entity_poly.pdbx_strand_id
1 'polypeptide(L)'
;MSKSTQSFMTTLFGTKLPHTLIVGALGFIVSISANAAPVAVTNVATAAKSGPVFLGEGGDYPFSEAVRVGNTLYMSGQLGLKDGKLVKGGIKTETKQALDNINTTLLKYGYQKSDIVKCMAMLTDLDDFDDFNKVYIAEMAKPYPVRSAFGVSELVSGASVEIECLAVK
;
A
#
# COMPACT_ATOMS: atom_id res chain seq x y z
N MET A 1 16.65 -36.73 -24.47
CA MET A 1 15.89 -37.73 -23.71
C MET A 1 15.02 -36.93 -22.79
N SER A 2 13.81 -36.83 -23.14
CA SER A 2 12.53 -37.52 -22.86
C SER A 2 11.78 -36.81 -21.73
N LYS A 3 10.73 -36.05 -22.13
CA LYS A 3 9.30 -36.22 -21.84
C LYS A 3 8.92 -36.23 -20.35
N SER A 4 7.99 -35.43 -19.85
CA SER A 4 6.57 -35.67 -20.15
C SER A 4 5.71 -34.44 -19.74
N THR A 5 4.90 -34.10 -20.66
CA THR A 5 3.68 -33.32 -20.59
C THR A 5 2.60 -34.13 -19.87
N GLN A 6 1.84 -33.53 -18.94
CA GLN A 6 0.50 -34.03 -18.62
C GLN A 6 -0.51 -32.91 -18.52
N SER A 7 -1.34 -32.92 -19.50
CA SER A 7 -2.65 -32.31 -19.66
C SER A 7 -3.66 -32.94 -18.68
N PHE A 8 -4.49 -32.14 -18.03
CA PHE A 8 -5.75 -32.61 -17.48
C PHE A 8 -6.90 -31.80 -18.07
N MET A 9 -7.61 -32.54 -18.92
CA MET A 9 -8.80 -32.12 -19.64
C MET A 9 -10.03 -32.65 -18.91
N THR A 10 -10.99 -31.79 -18.68
CA THR A 10 -12.43 -31.98 -18.84
C THR A 10 -13.14 -33.20 -18.21
N THR A 11 -14.17 -32.94 -17.43
CA THR A 11 -15.37 -33.76 -17.45
C THR A 11 -16.63 -32.90 -17.33
N LEU A 12 -17.33 -32.82 -18.42
CA LEU A 12 -18.73 -32.43 -18.58
C LEU A 12 -19.64 -33.46 -17.94
N PHE A 13 -20.61 -33.03 -17.19
CA PHE A 13 -21.81 -33.85 -16.93
C PHE A 13 -23.04 -33.12 -17.41
N GLY A 14 -23.53 -33.61 -18.51
CA GLY A 14 -24.89 -33.39 -18.96
C GLY A 14 -25.83 -34.33 -18.23
N THR A 15 -26.92 -33.80 -17.71
CA THR A 15 -28.07 -34.61 -17.30
C THR A 15 -29.29 -34.20 -18.08
N LYS A 16 -29.79 -35.21 -18.79
CA LYS A 16 -31.05 -35.21 -19.55
C LYS A 16 -32.25 -35.05 -18.61
N LEU A 17 -33.19 -34.22 -19.03
CA LEU A 17 -34.57 -34.20 -18.54
C LEU A 17 -35.40 -35.32 -19.15
N PRO A 18 -36.31 -35.96 -18.43
CA PRO A 18 -37.41 -36.71 -19.02
C PRO A 18 -38.69 -35.84 -19.06
N HIS A 19 -39.38 -35.97 -20.18
CA HIS A 19 -40.71 -35.42 -20.42
C HIS A 19 -41.80 -36.24 -19.71
N THR A 20 -42.94 -35.56 -19.49
CA THR A 20 -44.32 -36.04 -19.42
C THR A 20 -44.89 -36.22 -18.02
N LEU A 21 -45.90 -35.48 -17.65
CA LEU A 21 -47.33 -35.66 -17.89
C LEU A 21 -48.18 -34.55 -17.28
N ILE A 22 -49.14 -34.10 -18.05
CA ILE A 22 -50.21 -33.17 -17.70
C ILE A 22 -51.27 -33.91 -16.92
N VAL A 23 -51.72 -33.40 -15.78
CA VAL A 23 -53.11 -33.54 -15.32
C VAL A 23 -53.47 -32.29 -14.52
N GLY A 24 -54.63 -31.74 -14.87
CA GLY A 24 -55.06 -30.44 -14.44
C GLY A 24 -55.67 -30.35 -13.05
N ALA A 25 -56.00 -29.14 -12.78
CA ALA A 25 -57.12 -28.64 -11.98
C ALA A 25 -56.75 -27.88 -10.69
N LEU A 26 -57.44 -26.82 -10.60
CA LEU A 26 -57.80 -25.91 -9.51
C LEU A 26 -56.78 -24.86 -9.15
N GLY A 27 -57.16 -23.66 -9.56
CA GLY A 27 -56.50 -22.41 -9.21
C GLY A 27 -56.51 -22.10 -7.73
N PHE A 28 -55.34 -21.79 -7.25
CA PHE A 28 -55.15 -20.91 -6.12
C PHE A 28 -54.30 -19.74 -6.58
N ILE A 29 -54.94 -18.62 -6.83
CA ILE A 29 -54.24 -17.37 -7.04
C ILE A 29 -53.74 -16.92 -5.66
N VAL A 30 -52.50 -17.26 -5.36
CA VAL A 30 -51.78 -16.63 -4.23
C VAL A 30 -51.27 -15.31 -4.75
N SER A 31 -51.96 -14.26 -4.43
CA SER A 31 -51.50 -12.88 -4.62
C SER A 31 -50.32 -12.64 -3.67
N ILE A 32 -49.12 -12.82 -4.15
CA ILE A 32 -47.89 -12.38 -3.41
C ILE A 32 -47.84 -10.87 -3.57
N SER A 33 -48.35 -10.15 -2.57
CA SER A 33 -48.07 -8.72 -2.43
C SER A 33 -46.58 -8.57 -2.12
N ALA A 34 -45.78 -8.28 -3.16
CA ALA A 34 -44.39 -7.89 -2.98
C ALA A 34 -44.36 -6.51 -2.31
N ASN A 35 -44.34 -6.50 -0.99
CA ASN A 35 -44.05 -5.32 -0.22
C ASN A 35 -42.54 -5.06 -0.28
N ALA A 36 -42.07 -4.56 -1.44
CA ALA A 36 -40.72 -4.08 -1.57
C ALA A 36 -40.63 -2.76 -0.78
N ALA A 37 -40.07 -2.82 0.42
CA ALA A 37 -39.67 -1.62 1.13
C ALA A 37 -38.71 -0.82 0.25
N PRO A 38 -38.83 0.51 0.15
CA PRO A 38 -37.88 1.29 -0.62
C PRO A 38 -36.49 1.10 -0.02
N VAL A 39 -35.58 0.59 -0.84
CA VAL A 39 -34.16 0.57 -0.50
C VAL A 39 -33.74 2.03 -0.40
N ALA A 40 -33.47 2.49 0.82
CA ALA A 40 -32.91 3.81 1.02
C ALA A 40 -31.55 3.86 0.30
N VAL A 41 -31.52 4.52 -0.84
CA VAL A 41 -30.25 4.89 -1.48
C VAL A 41 -29.61 5.91 -0.54
N THR A 42 -28.76 5.43 0.36
CA THR A 42 -27.89 6.32 1.11
C THR A 42 -27.06 7.08 0.08
N ASN A 43 -27.31 8.37 -0.07
CA ASN A 43 -26.43 9.27 -0.79
C ASN A 43 -25.04 9.12 -0.16
N VAL A 44 -24.18 8.35 -0.83
CA VAL A 44 -22.75 8.43 -0.58
C VAL A 44 -22.39 9.86 -0.96
N ALA A 45 -22.26 10.71 0.06
CA ALA A 45 -21.74 12.05 -0.15
C ALA A 45 -20.41 11.90 -0.88
N THR A 46 -20.38 12.27 -2.15
CA THR A 46 -19.15 12.38 -2.91
C THR A 46 -18.30 13.41 -2.18
N ALA A 47 -17.36 12.94 -1.38
CA ALA A 47 -16.35 13.82 -0.80
C ALA A 47 -15.78 14.64 -1.97
N ALA A 48 -15.92 15.95 -1.90
CA ALA A 48 -15.38 16.85 -2.91
C ALA A 48 -13.92 16.44 -3.12
N LYS A 49 -13.54 16.10 -4.36
CA LYS A 49 -12.17 15.77 -4.71
C LYS A 49 -11.32 17.02 -4.45
N SER A 50 -10.76 17.13 -3.27
CA SER A 50 -9.68 18.08 -3.05
C SER A 50 -8.50 17.59 -3.90
N GLY A 51 -8.02 18.44 -4.80
CA GLY A 51 -6.84 18.13 -5.60
C GLY A 51 -5.60 17.87 -4.72
N PRO A 52 -4.47 17.51 -5.32
CA PRO A 52 -3.23 17.33 -4.58
C PRO A 52 -2.79 18.63 -3.88
N VAL A 53 -2.37 18.52 -2.64
CA VAL A 53 -1.80 19.62 -1.86
C VAL A 53 -0.31 19.35 -1.70
N PHE A 54 0.51 20.18 -2.31
CA PHE A 54 1.97 20.12 -2.19
C PHE A 54 2.38 20.76 -0.86
N LEU A 55 3.20 20.06 -0.09
CA LEU A 55 3.53 20.41 1.29
C LEU A 55 5.05 20.53 1.44
N GLY A 56 5.48 21.63 2.07
CA GLY A 56 6.89 21.95 2.24
C GLY A 56 7.57 22.12 0.89
N GLU A 57 8.04 23.33 0.66
CA GLU A 57 8.92 23.56 -0.48
C GLU A 57 10.28 22.94 -0.15
N GLY A 58 10.85 22.19 -1.09
CA GLY A 58 12.16 21.55 -0.92
C GLY A 58 13.34 22.52 -0.86
N GLY A 59 13.07 23.80 -0.57
CA GLY A 59 14.06 24.87 -0.64
C GLY A 59 14.54 25.04 -2.08
N ASP A 60 15.83 24.91 -2.32
CA ASP A 60 16.42 25.00 -3.67
C ASP A 60 16.27 23.70 -4.49
N TYR A 61 15.64 22.67 -3.93
CA TYR A 61 15.44 21.38 -4.61
C TYR A 61 14.13 21.36 -5.39
N PRO A 62 14.09 20.69 -6.58
CA PRO A 62 12.93 20.69 -7.46
C PRO A 62 11.87 19.63 -7.04
N PHE A 63 11.59 19.49 -5.73
CA PHE A 63 10.59 18.58 -5.20
C PHE A 63 9.96 19.13 -3.91
N SER A 64 8.77 18.64 -3.58
CA SER A 64 8.10 18.94 -2.31
C SER A 64 8.52 17.95 -1.24
N GLU A 65 8.47 18.34 0.03
CA GLU A 65 8.71 17.43 1.16
C GLU A 65 7.68 16.30 1.19
N ALA A 66 6.41 16.65 0.90
CA ALA A 66 5.34 15.68 0.75
C ALA A 66 4.21 16.22 -0.15
N VAL A 67 3.35 15.31 -0.63
CA VAL A 67 2.10 15.65 -1.32
C VAL A 67 0.95 14.92 -0.63
N ARG A 68 -0.11 15.66 -0.29
CA ARG A 68 -1.33 15.07 0.27
C ARG A 68 -2.44 15.01 -0.78
N VAL A 69 -3.04 13.83 -0.95
CA VAL A 69 -4.22 13.60 -1.79
C VAL A 69 -5.29 12.91 -0.96
N GLY A 70 -6.35 13.63 -0.64
CA GLY A 70 -7.34 13.16 0.32
C GLY A 70 -6.68 12.89 1.68
N ASN A 71 -6.77 11.66 2.14
CA ASN A 71 -6.17 11.20 3.40
C ASN A 71 -4.79 10.53 3.21
N THR A 72 -4.28 10.47 1.99
CA THR A 72 -2.97 9.87 1.69
C THR A 72 -1.89 10.93 1.67
N LEU A 73 -0.81 10.70 2.40
CA LEU A 73 0.42 11.49 2.39
C LEU A 73 1.52 10.71 1.64
N TYR A 74 2.00 11.27 0.57
CA TYR A 74 3.16 10.82 -0.21
C TYR A 74 4.36 11.62 0.27
N MET A 75 5.37 10.97 0.81
CA MET A 75 6.58 11.64 1.28
C MET A 75 7.73 11.41 0.31
N SER A 76 8.56 12.41 0.12
CA SER A 76 9.82 12.25 -0.62
C SER A 76 10.77 11.31 0.12
N GLY A 77 11.64 10.63 -0.64
CA GLY A 77 12.68 9.75 -0.11
C GLY A 77 13.54 10.45 0.93
N GLN A 78 13.88 9.72 1.97
CA GLN A 78 14.71 10.22 3.07
C GLN A 78 16.00 9.42 3.16
N LEU A 79 17.10 10.17 3.17
CA LEU A 79 18.46 9.69 3.45
C LEU A 79 18.75 9.84 4.95
N GLY A 80 19.82 9.21 5.42
CA GLY A 80 20.34 9.40 6.77
C GLY A 80 21.01 10.76 7.00
N LEU A 81 20.35 11.85 6.57
CA LEU A 81 20.88 13.21 6.71
C LEU A 81 20.40 13.85 7.99
N LYS A 82 21.32 14.50 8.69
CA LYS A 82 21.04 15.39 9.81
C LYS A 82 21.81 16.71 9.60
N ASP A 83 21.09 17.83 9.69
CA ASP A 83 21.64 19.17 9.43
C ASP A 83 22.37 19.26 8.08
N GLY A 84 21.80 18.63 7.04
CA GLY A 84 22.33 18.61 5.68
C GLY A 84 23.55 17.71 5.47
N LYS A 85 23.96 16.92 6.49
CA LYS A 85 25.12 16.02 6.42
C LYS A 85 24.73 14.57 6.69
N LEU A 86 25.34 13.66 5.95
CA LEU A 86 25.17 12.23 6.20
C LEU A 86 25.72 11.87 7.59
N VAL A 87 24.91 11.17 8.40
CA VAL A 87 25.35 10.70 9.70
C VAL A 87 26.47 9.66 9.57
N LYS A 88 27.39 9.63 10.51
CA LYS A 88 28.47 8.64 10.51
C LYS A 88 27.99 7.32 11.13
N GLY A 89 28.51 6.20 10.65
CA GLY A 89 28.27 4.87 11.22
C GLY A 89 27.58 3.88 10.28
N GLY A 90 27.42 4.23 9.01
CA GLY A 90 26.92 3.35 7.97
C GLY A 90 25.45 2.99 8.12
N ILE A 91 25.08 1.86 7.52
CA ILE A 91 23.68 1.45 7.31
C ILE A 91 22.79 1.58 8.55
N LYS A 92 23.24 1.18 9.73
CA LYS A 92 22.42 1.21 10.96
C LYS A 92 22.03 2.63 11.37
N THR A 93 23.01 3.52 11.42
CA THR A 93 22.79 4.91 11.83
C THR A 93 22.07 5.69 10.76
N GLU A 94 22.37 5.44 9.50
CA GLU A 94 21.68 6.06 8.36
C GLU A 94 20.21 5.62 8.29
N THR A 95 19.93 4.33 8.46
CA THR A 95 18.54 3.80 8.50
C THR A 95 17.76 4.45 9.63
N LYS A 96 18.35 4.53 10.84
CA LYS A 96 17.68 5.17 11.96
C LYS A 96 17.38 6.64 11.66
N GLN A 97 18.36 7.39 11.17
CA GLN A 97 18.17 8.81 10.86
C GLN A 97 17.15 9.02 9.74
N ALA A 98 17.15 8.20 8.69
CA ALA A 98 16.15 8.28 7.63
C ALA A 98 14.72 8.05 8.16
N LEU A 99 14.53 7.07 9.05
CA LEU A 99 13.25 6.82 9.71
C LEU A 99 12.85 7.92 10.71
N ASP A 100 13.80 8.54 11.38
CA ASP A 100 13.55 9.74 12.21
C ASP A 100 13.11 10.93 11.35
N ASN A 101 13.70 11.13 10.19
CA ASN A 101 13.32 12.17 9.22
C ASN A 101 11.88 11.93 8.70
N ILE A 102 11.55 10.69 8.32
CA ILE A 102 10.18 10.28 7.95
C ILE A 102 9.20 10.61 9.08
N ASN A 103 9.55 10.25 10.33
CA ASN A 103 8.69 10.53 11.48
C ASN A 103 8.49 12.04 11.71
N THR A 104 9.51 12.83 11.49
CA THR A 104 9.44 14.29 11.58
C THR A 104 8.46 14.85 10.55
N THR A 105 8.54 14.39 9.30
CA THR A 105 7.62 14.77 8.23
C THR A 105 6.18 14.34 8.54
N LEU A 106 5.98 13.11 9.02
CA LEU A 106 4.66 12.62 9.45
C LEU A 106 4.04 13.56 10.49
N LEU A 107 4.74 13.80 11.59
CA LEU A 107 4.25 14.64 12.69
C LEU A 107 3.97 16.08 12.24
N LYS A 108 4.83 16.67 11.40
CA LYS A 108 4.64 17.99 10.82
C LYS A 108 3.32 18.15 10.08
N TYR A 109 2.88 17.10 9.39
CA TYR A 109 1.65 17.12 8.61
C TYR A 109 0.48 16.38 9.28
N GLY A 110 0.63 16.08 10.57
CA GLY A 110 -0.43 15.54 11.41
C GLY A 110 -0.65 14.03 11.27
N TYR A 111 0.33 13.28 10.77
CA TYR A 111 0.34 11.82 10.71
C TYR A 111 1.27 11.24 11.79
N GLN A 112 1.26 9.93 11.94
CA GLN A 112 2.11 9.20 12.88
C GLN A 112 2.62 7.89 12.24
N LYS A 113 3.62 7.26 12.86
CA LYS A 113 4.23 6.02 12.33
C LYS A 113 3.22 4.89 12.06
N SER A 114 2.14 4.80 12.85
CA SER A 114 1.08 3.80 12.64
C SER A 114 0.22 4.05 11.40
N ASP A 115 0.28 5.25 10.82
CA ASP A 115 -0.45 5.59 9.60
C ASP A 115 0.34 5.18 8.34
N ILE A 116 1.60 4.74 8.47
CA ILE A 116 2.41 4.27 7.35
C ILE A 116 1.84 2.96 6.83
N VAL A 117 1.51 2.92 5.54
CA VAL A 117 0.94 1.73 4.88
C VAL A 117 1.91 1.06 3.90
N LYS A 118 2.88 1.80 3.38
CA LYS A 118 3.87 1.29 2.43
C LYS A 118 5.19 2.01 2.60
N CYS A 119 6.30 1.26 2.49
CA CYS A 119 7.63 1.82 2.30
C CYS A 119 8.37 1.14 1.15
N MET A 120 9.29 1.87 0.56
CA MET A 120 10.30 1.40 -0.38
C MET A 120 11.68 1.74 0.19
N ALA A 121 12.59 0.79 0.19
CA ALA A 121 13.96 0.97 0.66
C ALA A 121 14.94 0.62 -0.45
N MET A 122 15.87 1.51 -0.71
CA MET A 122 16.95 1.38 -1.67
C MET A 122 18.26 1.29 -0.91
N LEU A 123 19.05 0.26 -1.15
CA LEU A 123 20.34 0.02 -0.48
C LEU A 123 21.45 0.00 -1.51
N THR A 124 22.59 0.62 -1.21
CA THR A 124 23.77 0.55 -2.09
C THR A 124 24.52 -0.76 -1.95
N ASP A 125 24.35 -1.47 -0.84
CA ASP A 125 24.90 -2.80 -0.60
C ASP A 125 23.83 -3.72 0.01
N LEU A 126 23.53 -4.85 -0.64
CA LEU A 126 22.59 -5.83 -0.12
C LEU A 126 23.18 -6.72 0.99
N ASP A 127 24.47 -6.73 1.18
CA ASP A 127 25.10 -7.40 2.32
C ASP A 127 24.72 -6.70 3.65
N ASP A 128 24.33 -5.43 3.59
CA ASP A 128 23.82 -4.65 4.71
C ASP A 128 22.34 -4.92 5.07
N PHE A 129 21.66 -5.79 4.30
CA PHE A 129 20.20 -5.97 4.42
C PHE A 129 19.76 -6.43 5.81
N ASP A 130 20.51 -7.29 6.46
CA ASP A 130 20.17 -7.77 7.80
C ASP A 130 20.31 -6.67 8.86
N ASP A 131 21.34 -5.85 8.76
CA ASP A 131 21.56 -4.73 9.68
C ASP A 131 20.56 -3.60 9.47
N PHE A 132 20.20 -3.31 8.21
CA PHE A 132 19.07 -2.47 7.87
C PHE A 132 17.76 -2.99 8.51
N ASN A 133 17.44 -4.28 8.35
CA ASN A 133 16.21 -4.87 8.90
C ASN A 133 16.14 -4.78 10.42
N LYS A 134 17.24 -4.98 11.13
CA LYS A 134 17.27 -4.85 12.62
C LYS A 134 16.79 -3.48 13.05
N VAL A 135 17.28 -2.42 12.40
CA VAL A 135 16.88 -1.05 12.72
C VAL A 135 15.44 -0.78 12.27
N TYR A 136 15.07 -1.20 11.06
CA TYR A 136 13.73 -1.00 10.52
C TYR A 136 12.67 -1.61 11.45
N ILE A 137 12.88 -2.85 11.92
CA ILE A 137 11.98 -3.54 12.85
C ILE A 137 11.85 -2.80 14.18
N ALA A 138 12.96 -2.23 14.68
CA ALA A 138 12.97 -1.52 15.96
C ALA A 138 12.24 -0.16 15.89
N GLU A 139 12.29 0.50 14.75
CA GLU A 139 11.77 1.87 14.57
C GLU A 139 10.34 1.92 14.03
N MET A 140 9.87 0.88 13.33
CA MET A 140 8.56 0.88 12.71
C MET A 140 7.45 0.43 13.67
N ALA A 141 6.27 1.06 13.54
CA ALA A 141 5.07 0.64 14.27
C ALA A 141 4.51 -0.68 13.72
N LYS A 142 3.90 -1.46 14.61
CA LYS A 142 3.13 -2.66 14.22
C LYS A 142 1.63 -2.32 14.14
N PRO A 143 0.87 -2.94 13.21
CA PRO A 143 1.33 -3.88 12.18
C PRO A 143 2.27 -3.22 11.18
N TYR A 144 3.25 -3.99 10.65
CA TYR A 144 4.21 -3.42 9.71
C TYR A 144 3.55 -3.05 8.36
N PRO A 145 3.96 -1.94 7.73
CA PRO A 145 3.53 -1.60 6.38
C PRO A 145 4.02 -2.63 5.35
N VAL A 146 3.38 -2.67 4.18
CA VAL A 146 3.95 -3.40 3.05
C VAL A 146 5.25 -2.74 2.62
N ARG A 147 6.26 -3.54 2.22
CA ARG A 147 7.57 -3.03 1.86
C ARG A 147 8.15 -3.71 0.61
N SER A 148 8.83 -2.92 -0.21
CA SER A 148 9.80 -3.39 -1.19
C SER A 148 11.20 -2.92 -0.78
N ALA A 149 12.22 -3.77 -0.99
CA ALA A 149 13.61 -3.38 -0.79
C ALA A 149 14.45 -3.97 -1.92
N PHE A 150 15.39 -3.20 -2.44
CA PHE A 150 16.25 -3.60 -3.56
C PHE A 150 17.58 -2.84 -3.56
N GLY A 151 18.57 -3.41 -4.24
CA GLY A 151 19.88 -2.78 -4.41
C GLY A 151 19.87 -1.74 -5.52
N VAL A 152 20.65 -0.67 -5.32
CA VAL A 152 20.93 0.38 -6.29
C VAL A 152 22.43 0.59 -6.41
N SER A 153 22.91 1.17 -7.53
CA SER A 153 24.33 1.37 -7.75
C SER A 153 24.93 2.43 -6.83
N GLU A 154 24.17 3.49 -6.55
CA GLU A 154 24.59 4.61 -5.71
C GLU A 154 23.40 5.43 -5.25
N LEU A 155 23.57 6.20 -4.19
CA LEU A 155 22.61 7.17 -3.67
C LEU A 155 23.30 8.54 -3.48
N VAL A 156 22.49 9.59 -3.48
CA VAL A 156 22.95 10.95 -3.29
C VAL A 156 23.73 11.08 -1.97
N SER A 157 24.76 11.92 -1.95
CA SER A 157 25.63 12.15 -0.81
C SER A 157 26.44 10.91 -0.36
N GLY A 158 26.49 9.85 -1.16
CA GLY A 158 27.15 8.59 -0.79
C GLY A 158 26.45 7.83 0.31
N ALA A 159 25.12 7.99 0.43
CA ALA A 159 24.33 7.31 1.44
C ALA A 159 24.26 5.81 1.19
N SER A 160 24.16 5.02 2.26
CA SER A 160 23.98 3.56 2.21
C SER A 160 22.52 3.17 2.02
N VAL A 161 21.57 4.03 2.36
CA VAL A 161 20.14 3.76 2.27
C VAL A 161 19.33 5.02 2.00
N GLU A 162 18.26 4.83 1.21
CA GLU A 162 17.16 5.78 1.06
C GLU A 162 15.85 5.06 1.34
N ILE A 163 14.93 5.73 2.05
CA ILE A 163 13.62 5.17 2.39
C ILE A 163 12.52 6.15 1.99
N GLU A 164 11.57 5.68 1.18
CA GLU A 164 10.34 6.40 0.82
C GLU A 164 9.14 5.70 1.45
N CYS A 165 8.20 6.46 2.04
CA CYS A 165 7.00 5.90 2.63
C CYS A 165 5.73 6.67 2.24
N LEU A 166 4.60 5.96 2.30
CA LEU A 166 3.23 6.47 2.16
C LEU A 166 2.50 6.26 3.47
N ALA A 167 1.72 7.26 3.89
CA ALA A 167 0.85 7.17 5.06
C ALA A 167 -0.61 7.48 4.69
N VAL A 168 -1.57 6.88 5.40
CA VAL A 168 -3.01 7.05 5.20
C VAL A 168 -3.72 7.18 6.53
N LYS A 169 -4.69 8.11 6.61
CA LYS A 169 -5.58 8.29 7.77
C LYS A 169 -6.99 7.84 7.47
#